data_39da9e951d17802566b006dfcc2ecea0
#
_entry.id   39da9e951d17802566b006dfcc2ecea0
#
_cell.length_a   1.000
_cell.length_b   1.000
_cell.length_c   1.000
_cell.angle_alpha   90.00
_cell.angle_beta   90.00
_cell.angle_gamma   90.00
#
_symmetry.space_group_name_H-M   'P 1'
#
loop_
_entity.id
_entity.type
_entity.pdbx_description
1 polymer ?
#
loop_
_entity_poly.entity_id
_entity_poly.type
_entity_poly.pdbx_seq_one_letter_code
_entity_poly.pdbx_strand_id
1 'polypeptide(L)'
;MSKNYDFTFAQREEGFDDHIEHSIRGYTNLLEDILSLSRNFVEDETNVVDIGCSTGKLTEAFVKGNQSFCKYANYVGIELAPSFFTELDARHKRIKTEHDWANVNFEKKDVRGYDFKNCSLVTSIFTLQFMPRKDRFNVLQNIYNGLNHGGAFIFAEKTVCEDSRLQEMITFNFYDYKRKHFEASDILEKEKTLRNMLKPNTWKELEGMLECAGFKTAQPFWRNHMFVGAIAIK
;
A
#
# COMPACT_ATOMS: atom_id res chain seq x y z
N MET A 1 15.54 11.03 18.50
CA MET A 1 15.77 11.77 17.24
C MET A 1 15.15 10.93 16.13
N SER A 2 14.05 11.40 15.54
CA SER A 2 13.46 10.76 14.37
C SER A 2 14.44 10.87 13.22
N LYS A 3 14.94 9.76 12.68
CA LYS A 3 15.64 9.78 11.41
C LYS A 3 14.65 10.32 10.37
N ASN A 4 14.91 11.52 9.85
CA ASN A 4 14.24 12.00 8.66
C ASN A 4 14.56 10.98 7.55
N TYR A 5 13.62 10.12 7.23
CA TYR A 5 13.70 9.29 6.05
C TYR A 5 13.46 10.22 4.86
N ASP A 6 14.52 10.45 4.10
CA ASP A 6 14.41 11.16 2.83
C ASP A 6 13.72 10.21 1.83
N PHE A 7 12.41 10.35 1.71
CA PHE A 7 11.62 9.61 0.71
C PHE A 7 11.76 10.31 -0.64
N THR A 8 12.95 10.26 -1.23
CA THR A 8 13.26 10.85 -2.54
C THR A 8 12.51 10.21 -3.71
N PHE A 9 11.64 9.23 -3.45
CA PHE A 9 10.87 8.51 -4.49
C PHE A 9 9.96 9.40 -5.32
N ALA A 10 9.45 10.49 -4.74
CA ALA A 10 8.54 11.41 -5.42
C ALA A 10 9.24 12.38 -6.38
N GLN A 11 10.57 12.45 -6.38
CA GLN A 11 11.35 13.43 -7.16
C GLN A 11 12.03 12.80 -8.38
N ARG A 12 11.48 11.73 -8.96
CA ARG A 12 12.05 11.11 -10.16
C ARG A 12 11.54 11.81 -11.40
N GLU A 13 12.42 11.93 -12.43
CA GLU A 13 12.08 12.54 -13.71
C GLU A 13 10.91 11.84 -14.40
N GLU A 14 10.85 10.50 -14.33
CA GLU A 14 9.75 9.69 -14.88
C GLU A 14 8.46 9.71 -14.05
N GLY A 15 8.46 10.37 -12.88
CA GLY A 15 7.36 10.33 -11.92
C GLY A 15 7.32 9.04 -11.10
N PHE A 16 6.59 9.10 -9.96
CA PHE A 16 6.51 7.95 -9.04
C PHE A 16 5.69 6.79 -9.63
N ASP A 17 4.56 7.09 -10.25
CA ASP A 17 3.63 6.07 -10.76
C ASP A 17 4.28 5.25 -11.89
N ASP A 18 4.92 5.90 -12.86
CA ASP A 18 5.61 5.21 -13.95
C ASP A 18 6.78 4.38 -13.43
N HIS A 19 7.53 4.93 -12.46
CA HIS A 19 8.65 4.22 -11.88
C HIS A 19 8.24 2.93 -11.17
N ILE A 20 7.16 2.93 -10.37
CA ILE A 20 6.73 1.75 -9.62
C ILE A 20 6.17 0.67 -10.57
N GLU A 21 5.51 1.04 -11.65
CA GLU A 21 5.01 0.11 -12.68
C GLU A 21 6.15 -0.67 -13.34
N HIS A 22 7.27 -0.01 -13.62
CA HIS A 22 8.46 -0.64 -14.17
C HIS A 22 9.34 -1.36 -13.12
N SER A 23 9.19 -1.01 -11.85
CA SER A 23 9.94 -1.62 -10.75
C SER A 23 9.33 -2.92 -10.23
N ILE A 24 7.99 -3.06 -10.30
CA ILE A 24 7.26 -4.22 -9.76
C ILE A 24 6.42 -4.84 -10.87
N ARG A 25 6.85 -6.01 -11.35
CA ARG A 25 6.15 -6.74 -12.40
C ARG A 25 4.71 -7.03 -11.99
N GLY A 26 3.74 -6.61 -12.82
CA GLY A 26 2.33 -6.82 -12.58
C GLY A 26 1.72 -5.87 -11.55
N TYR A 27 2.36 -4.71 -11.29
CA TYR A 27 1.83 -3.70 -10.37
C TYR A 27 0.43 -3.21 -10.79
N THR A 28 0.24 -2.94 -12.08
CA THR A 28 -1.07 -2.53 -12.62
C THR A 28 -2.14 -3.58 -12.37
N ASN A 29 -1.84 -4.87 -12.62
CA ASN A 29 -2.77 -5.96 -12.34
C ASN A 29 -3.11 -6.06 -10.85
N LEU A 30 -2.12 -5.86 -9.96
CA LEU A 30 -2.36 -5.81 -8.52
C LEU A 30 -3.38 -4.71 -8.15
N LEU A 31 -3.23 -3.50 -8.70
CA LEU A 31 -4.18 -2.42 -8.43
C LEU A 31 -5.58 -2.70 -8.99
N GLU A 32 -5.68 -3.32 -10.17
CA GLU A 32 -6.94 -3.76 -10.77
C GLU A 32 -7.64 -4.82 -9.91
N ASP A 33 -6.90 -5.80 -9.40
CA ASP A 33 -7.41 -6.81 -8.48
C ASP A 33 -7.90 -6.19 -7.18
N ILE A 34 -7.13 -5.26 -6.59
CA ILE A 34 -7.51 -4.53 -5.37
C ILE A 34 -8.80 -3.74 -5.60
N LEU A 35 -8.89 -3.02 -6.72
CA LEU A 35 -10.10 -2.27 -7.07
C LEU A 35 -11.31 -3.18 -7.25
N SER A 36 -11.14 -4.32 -7.90
CA SER A 36 -12.20 -5.32 -8.07
C SER A 36 -12.65 -5.89 -6.72
N LEU A 37 -11.70 -6.26 -5.85
CA LEU A 37 -11.99 -6.76 -4.51
C LEU A 37 -12.69 -5.71 -3.64
N SER A 38 -12.31 -4.42 -3.76
CA SER A 38 -12.88 -3.33 -2.95
C SER A 38 -14.39 -3.24 -3.02
N ARG A 39 -14.98 -3.60 -4.17
CA ARG A 39 -16.44 -3.58 -4.41
C ARG A 39 -17.24 -4.47 -3.47
N ASN A 40 -16.58 -5.44 -2.85
CA ASN A 40 -17.22 -6.36 -1.88
C ASN A 40 -17.26 -5.79 -0.47
N PHE A 41 -16.55 -4.69 -0.20
CA PHE A 41 -16.35 -4.20 1.17
C PHE A 41 -16.73 -2.73 1.35
N VAL A 42 -16.59 -1.90 0.30
CA VAL A 42 -16.92 -0.47 0.40
C VAL A 42 -18.40 -0.30 0.64
N GLU A 43 -18.75 0.40 1.73
CA GLU A 43 -20.12 0.64 2.18
C GLU A 43 -20.36 2.14 2.38
N ASP A 44 -21.61 2.59 2.17
CA ASP A 44 -22.00 3.97 2.42
C ASP A 44 -21.82 4.34 3.89
N GLU A 45 -21.47 5.60 4.13
CA GLU A 45 -21.26 6.19 5.47
C GLU A 45 -20.09 5.54 6.26
N THR A 46 -19.22 4.79 5.60
CA THR A 46 -18.02 4.22 6.19
C THR A 46 -16.75 4.85 5.65
N ASN A 47 -15.62 4.58 6.30
CA ASN A 47 -14.32 5.04 5.89
C ASN A 47 -13.60 3.97 5.05
N VAL A 48 -13.05 4.39 3.91
CA VAL A 48 -12.10 3.67 3.07
C VAL A 48 -10.75 4.35 3.24
N VAL A 49 -9.81 3.69 3.91
CA VAL A 49 -8.52 4.31 4.27
C VAL A 49 -7.38 3.68 3.48
N ASP A 50 -6.63 4.51 2.75
CA ASP A 50 -5.45 4.12 1.98
C ASP A 50 -4.16 4.59 2.67
N ILE A 51 -3.41 3.65 3.26
CA ILE A 51 -2.22 3.91 4.06
C ILE A 51 -0.99 4.03 3.15
N GLY A 52 -0.29 5.16 3.21
CA GLY A 52 0.84 5.46 2.33
C GLY A 52 0.37 5.64 0.90
N CYS A 53 -0.65 6.47 0.72
CA CYS A 53 -1.33 6.67 -0.56
C CYS A 53 -0.46 7.29 -1.66
N SER A 54 0.75 7.75 -1.33
CA SER A 54 1.73 8.38 -2.24
C SER A 54 1.11 9.45 -3.13
N THR A 55 0.94 9.21 -4.43
CA THR A 55 0.28 10.14 -5.38
C THR A 55 -1.24 10.14 -5.27
N GLY A 56 -1.86 9.25 -4.46
CA GLY A 56 -3.31 9.09 -4.35
C GLY A 56 -3.98 8.35 -5.51
N LYS A 57 -3.21 7.68 -6.38
CA LYS A 57 -3.72 6.96 -7.56
C LYS A 57 -4.75 5.90 -7.20
N LEU A 58 -4.48 5.08 -6.17
CA LEU A 58 -5.40 4.04 -5.71
C LEU A 58 -6.65 4.64 -5.06
N THR A 59 -6.49 5.68 -4.23
CA THR A 59 -7.63 6.40 -3.61
C THR A 59 -8.56 6.97 -4.69
N GLU A 60 -8.02 7.60 -5.75
CA GLU A 60 -8.82 8.09 -6.88
C GLU A 60 -9.52 6.93 -7.62
N ALA A 61 -8.83 5.80 -7.82
CA ALA A 61 -9.42 4.63 -8.46
C ALA A 61 -10.60 4.07 -7.65
N PHE A 62 -10.53 4.08 -6.31
CA PHE A 62 -11.66 3.69 -5.46
C PHE A 62 -12.87 4.61 -5.64
N VAL A 63 -12.66 5.93 -5.67
CA VAL A 63 -13.75 6.90 -5.93
C VAL A 63 -14.44 6.57 -7.25
N LYS A 64 -13.67 6.44 -8.33
CA LYS A 64 -14.19 6.14 -9.67
C LYS A 64 -14.84 4.77 -9.78
N GLY A 65 -14.21 3.74 -9.21
CA GLY A 65 -14.63 2.35 -9.33
C GLY A 65 -15.85 1.96 -8.49
N ASN A 66 -16.09 2.68 -7.38
CA ASN A 66 -17.19 2.37 -6.48
C ASN A 66 -18.41 3.28 -6.64
N GLN A 67 -18.35 4.32 -7.46
CA GLN A 67 -19.42 5.32 -7.64
C GLN A 67 -20.80 4.76 -8.01
N SER A 68 -20.83 3.61 -8.70
CA SER A 68 -22.09 2.95 -9.10
C SER A 68 -22.71 2.10 -8.00
N PHE A 69 -21.96 1.78 -6.95
CA PHE A 69 -22.40 0.90 -5.85
C PHE A 69 -22.56 1.68 -4.55
N CYS A 70 -21.65 2.62 -4.29
CA CYS A 70 -21.54 3.34 -3.04
C CYS A 70 -21.13 4.79 -3.33
N LYS A 71 -21.98 5.75 -2.95
CA LYS A 71 -21.75 7.18 -3.19
C LYS A 71 -21.31 7.94 -1.95
N TYR A 72 -21.60 7.42 -0.78
CA TYR A 72 -21.45 8.14 0.48
C TYR A 72 -20.33 7.59 1.36
N ALA A 73 -19.42 6.79 0.81
CA ALA A 73 -18.20 6.41 1.52
C ALA A 73 -17.23 7.60 1.63
N ASN A 74 -16.47 7.62 2.73
CA ASN A 74 -15.42 8.60 2.97
C ASN A 74 -14.08 8.00 2.57
N TYR A 75 -13.44 8.54 1.55
CA TYR A 75 -12.14 8.08 1.07
C TYR A 75 -11.02 8.92 1.70
N VAL A 76 -10.12 8.27 2.44
CA VAL A 76 -9.03 8.94 3.16
C VAL A 76 -7.70 8.35 2.74
N GLY A 77 -6.87 9.16 2.09
CA GLY A 77 -5.47 8.81 1.83
C GLY A 77 -4.58 9.36 2.94
N ILE A 78 -3.76 8.51 3.56
CA ILE A 78 -2.79 8.91 4.59
C ILE A 78 -1.40 8.83 3.98
N GLU A 79 -0.65 9.95 4.04
CA GLU A 79 0.73 10.00 3.56
C GLU A 79 1.61 10.75 4.56
N LEU A 80 2.82 10.22 4.79
CA LEU A 80 3.78 10.84 5.70
C LEU A 80 4.80 11.72 4.95
N ALA A 81 5.18 11.34 3.72
CA ALA A 81 6.21 12.01 2.96
C ALA A 81 5.71 13.33 2.34
N PRO A 82 6.30 14.48 2.74
CA PRO A 82 5.85 15.79 2.29
C PRO A 82 5.92 15.98 0.77
N SER A 83 6.85 15.28 0.11
CA SER A 83 7.10 15.41 -1.33
C SER A 83 5.92 15.02 -2.22
N PHE A 84 4.98 14.19 -1.71
CA PHE A 84 3.78 13.82 -2.47
C PHE A 84 2.65 14.86 -2.44
N PHE A 85 2.68 15.82 -1.51
CA PHE A 85 1.51 16.67 -1.26
C PHE A 85 1.20 17.63 -2.41
N THR A 86 2.16 18.06 -3.21
CA THR A 86 1.88 18.85 -4.42
C THR A 86 1.01 18.08 -5.40
N GLU A 87 1.31 16.80 -5.61
CA GLU A 87 0.52 15.94 -6.50
C GLU A 87 -0.82 15.55 -5.87
N LEU A 88 -0.84 15.24 -4.57
CA LEU A 88 -2.07 14.96 -3.83
C LEU A 88 -3.06 16.13 -3.87
N ASP A 89 -2.59 17.37 -3.72
CA ASP A 89 -3.43 18.58 -3.83
C ASP A 89 -4.01 18.73 -5.24
N ALA A 90 -3.20 18.49 -6.27
CA ALA A 90 -3.67 18.52 -7.65
C ALA A 90 -4.71 17.43 -7.93
N ARG A 91 -4.47 16.21 -7.43
CA ARG A 91 -5.39 15.07 -7.54
C ARG A 91 -6.69 15.30 -6.78
N HIS A 92 -6.62 15.86 -5.58
CA HIS A 92 -7.80 16.24 -4.81
C HIS A 92 -8.70 17.21 -5.57
N LYS A 93 -8.11 18.28 -6.13
CA LYS A 93 -8.85 19.24 -6.95
C LYS A 93 -9.51 18.59 -8.16
N ARG A 94 -8.78 17.69 -8.86
CA ARG A 94 -9.33 16.95 -10.00
C ARG A 94 -10.51 16.07 -9.59
N ILE A 95 -10.36 15.27 -8.52
CA ILE A 95 -11.45 14.41 -8.01
C ILE A 95 -12.68 15.25 -7.68
N LYS A 96 -12.51 16.40 -6.99
CA LYS A 96 -13.62 17.29 -6.65
C LYS A 96 -14.29 17.93 -7.86
N THR A 97 -13.56 18.11 -8.95
CA THR A 97 -14.12 18.64 -10.20
C THR A 97 -14.88 17.59 -10.99
N GLU A 98 -14.34 16.37 -11.06
CA GLU A 98 -14.93 15.27 -11.84
C GLU A 98 -16.01 14.51 -11.07
N HIS A 99 -15.93 14.48 -9.74
CA HIS A 99 -16.77 13.74 -8.80
C HIS A 99 -17.10 14.59 -7.58
N ASP A 100 -17.88 15.68 -7.78
CA ASP A 100 -18.24 16.66 -6.75
C ASP A 100 -18.98 16.04 -5.54
N TRP A 101 -19.66 14.93 -5.76
CA TRP A 101 -20.34 14.11 -4.74
C TRP A 101 -19.38 13.37 -3.82
N ALA A 102 -18.13 13.08 -4.27
CA ALA A 102 -17.22 12.23 -3.52
C ALA A 102 -16.68 12.94 -2.27
N ASN A 103 -16.73 12.26 -1.13
CA ASN A 103 -16.03 12.69 0.07
C ASN A 103 -14.63 12.08 0.09
N VAL A 104 -13.63 12.87 -0.32
CA VAL A 104 -12.23 12.48 -0.39
C VAL A 104 -11.35 13.46 0.36
N ASN A 105 -10.37 12.96 1.11
CA ASN A 105 -9.40 13.74 1.85
C ASN A 105 -8.02 13.10 1.80
N PHE A 106 -6.95 13.91 1.76
CA PHE A 106 -5.57 13.46 1.89
C PHE A 106 -4.95 14.07 3.14
N GLU A 107 -4.46 13.22 4.05
CA GLU A 107 -3.98 13.63 5.36
C GLU A 107 -2.49 13.39 5.52
N LYS A 108 -1.76 14.43 5.92
CA LYS A 108 -0.35 14.28 6.31
C LYS A 108 -0.27 13.76 7.74
N LYS A 109 -0.25 12.44 7.88
CA LYS A 109 -0.24 11.77 9.18
C LYS A 109 0.67 10.53 9.20
N ASP A 110 1.19 10.24 10.38
CA ASP A 110 1.84 8.97 10.66
C ASP A 110 0.77 7.94 11.03
N VAL A 111 0.74 6.83 10.32
CA VAL A 111 -0.24 5.76 10.55
C VAL A 111 -0.12 5.13 11.94
N ARG A 112 1.05 5.21 12.60
CA ARG A 112 1.27 4.66 13.93
C ARG A 112 0.37 5.26 15.02
N GLY A 113 -0.07 6.49 14.82
CA GLY A 113 -1.00 7.18 15.72
C GLY A 113 -2.38 7.41 15.10
N TYR A 114 -2.67 6.78 13.97
CA TYR A 114 -3.93 6.99 13.29
C TYR A 114 -5.08 6.23 14.01
N ASP A 115 -6.18 6.93 14.21
CA ASP A 115 -7.37 6.40 14.86
C ASP A 115 -8.35 5.88 13.79
N PHE A 116 -8.23 4.60 13.48
CA PHE A 116 -9.14 3.92 12.55
C PHE A 116 -10.51 3.76 13.20
N LYS A 117 -11.55 4.26 12.56
CA LYS A 117 -12.94 4.15 13.03
C LYS A 117 -13.86 3.92 11.87
N ASN A 118 -14.88 3.09 12.09
CA ASN A 118 -15.94 2.85 11.11
C ASN A 118 -15.39 2.57 9.70
N CYS A 119 -14.33 1.74 9.61
CA CYS A 119 -13.72 1.42 8.32
C CYS A 119 -14.36 0.17 7.73
N SER A 120 -14.83 0.25 6.49
CA SER A 120 -15.25 -0.92 5.72
C SER A 120 -14.07 -1.52 4.94
N LEU A 121 -13.11 -0.68 4.55
CA LEU A 121 -11.90 -1.08 3.85
C LEU A 121 -10.70 -0.28 4.33
N VAL A 122 -9.59 -0.98 4.57
CA VAL A 122 -8.28 -0.36 4.77
C VAL A 122 -7.30 -0.99 3.78
N THR A 123 -6.50 -0.16 3.10
CA THR A 123 -5.44 -0.64 2.19
C THR A 123 -4.07 -0.17 2.63
N SER A 124 -3.04 -0.97 2.31
CA SER A 124 -1.64 -0.62 2.53
C SER A 124 -0.77 -1.28 1.45
N ILE A 125 -0.40 -0.52 0.43
CA ILE A 125 0.31 -1.06 -0.73
C ILE A 125 1.77 -0.64 -0.68
N PHE A 126 2.64 -1.62 -0.37
CA PHE A 126 4.10 -1.45 -0.23
C PHE A 126 4.52 -0.38 0.79
N THR A 127 3.73 -0.20 1.85
CA THR A 127 3.94 0.86 2.85
C THR A 127 4.47 0.34 4.19
N LEU A 128 3.87 -0.71 4.77
CA LEU A 128 4.27 -1.22 6.08
C LEU A 128 5.71 -1.74 6.10
N GLN A 129 6.24 -2.18 4.96
CA GLN A 129 7.63 -2.63 4.81
C GLN A 129 8.67 -1.56 5.18
N PHE A 130 8.32 -0.27 5.13
CA PHE A 130 9.17 0.84 5.55
C PHE A 130 9.09 1.15 7.05
N MET A 131 8.07 0.63 7.71
CA MET A 131 7.88 0.83 9.15
C MET A 131 8.83 -0.04 9.97
N PRO A 132 9.32 0.44 11.13
CA PRO A 132 10.06 -0.40 12.07
C PRO A 132 9.25 -1.64 12.47
N ARG A 133 9.87 -2.82 12.46
CA ARG A 133 9.18 -4.09 12.75
C ARG A 133 8.40 -4.07 14.07
N LYS A 134 8.94 -3.40 15.11
CA LYS A 134 8.32 -3.29 16.42
C LYS A 134 6.98 -2.55 16.45
N ASP A 135 6.74 -1.70 15.45
CA ASP A 135 5.53 -0.85 15.41
C ASP A 135 4.41 -1.50 14.57
N ARG A 136 4.73 -2.50 13.71
CA ARG A 136 3.78 -3.10 12.75
C ARG A 136 2.62 -3.79 13.41
N PHE A 137 2.87 -4.58 14.45
CA PHE A 137 1.81 -5.29 15.17
C PHE A 137 0.76 -4.32 15.72
N ASN A 138 1.19 -3.24 16.36
CA ASN A 138 0.26 -2.26 16.92
C ASN A 138 -0.59 -1.59 15.82
N VAL A 139 0.01 -1.31 14.65
CA VAL A 139 -0.74 -0.76 13.52
C VAL A 139 -1.76 -1.76 12.99
N LEU A 140 -1.38 -3.03 12.79
CA LEU A 140 -2.29 -4.09 12.36
C LEU A 140 -3.45 -4.29 13.35
N GLN A 141 -3.16 -4.24 14.65
CA GLN A 141 -4.18 -4.33 15.70
C GLN A 141 -5.13 -3.12 15.67
N ASN A 142 -4.61 -1.91 15.46
CA ASN A 142 -5.43 -0.71 15.32
C ASN A 142 -6.31 -0.77 14.07
N ILE A 143 -5.79 -1.27 12.94
CA ILE A 143 -6.58 -1.52 11.73
C ILE A 143 -7.71 -2.50 12.03
N TYR A 144 -7.39 -3.65 12.66
CA TYR A 144 -8.40 -4.65 13.02
C TYR A 144 -9.49 -4.05 13.91
N ASN A 145 -9.10 -3.28 14.93
CA ASN A 145 -10.06 -2.66 15.86
C ASN A 145 -10.98 -1.66 15.13
N GLY A 146 -10.44 -0.87 14.21
CA GLY A 146 -11.16 0.16 13.48
C GLY A 146 -12.02 -0.34 12.32
N LEU A 147 -11.76 -1.55 11.81
CA LEU A 147 -12.61 -2.19 10.81
C LEU A 147 -13.96 -2.56 11.38
N ASN A 148 -15.01 -2.37 10.59
CA ASN A 148 -16.34 -2.91 10.86
C ASN A 148 -16.33 -4.44 10.72
N HIS A 149 -17.29 -5.12 11.34
CA HIS A 149 -17.46 -6.56 11.15
C HIS A 149 -17.74 -6.87 9.67
N GLY A 150 -16.98 -7.78 9.08
CA GLY A 150 -17.03 -8.06 7.65
C GLY A 150 -16.18 -7.11 6.77
N GLY A 151 -15.60 -6.07 7.36
CA GLY A 151 -14.66 -5.18 6.67
C GLY A 151 -13.31 -5.86 6.41
N ALA A 152 -12.56 -5.32 5.44
CA ALA A 152 -11.32 -5.93 4.97
C ALA A 152 -10.10 -5.03 5.12
N PHE A 153 -8.95 -5.68 5.36
CA PHE A 153 -7.62 -5.12 5.18
C PHE A 153 -6.97 -5.76 3.95
N ILE A 154 -6.73 -4.98 2.90
CA ILE A 154 -6.04 -5.41 1.70
C ILE A 154 -4.65 -4.78 1.68
N PHE A 155 -3.61 -5.60 1.55
CA PHE A 155 -2.24 -5.10 1.60
C PHE A 155 -1.34 -5.80 0.58
N ALA A 156 -0.27 -5.13 0.22
CA ALA A 156 0.81 -5.72 -0.56
C ALA A 156 2.16 -5.35 0.05
N GLU A 157 3.05 -6.32 0.17
CA GLU A 157 4.35 -6.18 0.80
C GLU A 157 5.45 -6.93 0.04
N LYS A 158 6.67 -6.40 0.10
CA LYS A 158 7.87 -7.18 -0.23
C LYS A 158 8.10 -8.18 0.90
N THR A 159 8.28 -9.45 0.55
CA THR A 159 8.59 -10.52 1.49
C THR A 159 9.99 -11.08 1.26
N VAL A 160 10.51 -11.81 2.22
CA VAL A 160 11.73 -12.61 2.09
C VAL A 160 11.40 -14.08 2.24
N CYS A 161 12.15 -14.95 1.55
CA CYS A 161 12.03 -16.39 1.70
C CYS A 161 12.68 -16.85 3.02
N GLU A 162 12.18 -17.93 3.59
CA GLU A 162 12.83 -18.60 4.72
C GLU A 162 14.11 -19.32 4.28
N ASP A 163 14.13 -19.83 3.04
CA ASP A 163 15.30 -20.47 2.42
C ASP A 163 16.15 -19.45 1.66
N SER A 164 17.44 -19.36 2.02
CA SER A 164 18.36 -18.39 1.45
C SER A 164 18.67 -18.63 -0.03
N ARG A 165 18.69 -19.89 -0.48
CA ARG A 165 18.93 -20.24 -1.88
C ARG A 165 17.76 -19.83 -2.75
N LEU A 166 16.53 -20.06 -2.29
CA LEU A 166 15.33 -19.58 -2.98
C LEU A 166 15.26 -18.05 -3.01
N GLN A 167 15.66 -17.40 -1.91
CA GLN A 167 15.74 -15.94 -1.85
C GLN A 167 16.69 -15.40 -2.93
N GLU A 168 17.87 -15.98 -3.07
CA GLU A 168 18.84 -15.57 -4.09
C GLU A 168 18.29 -15.76 -5.51
N MET A 169 17.75 -16.93 -5.83
CA MET A 169 17.17 -17.23 -7.14
C MET A 169 16.06 -16.25 -7.51
N ILE A 170 15.13 -15.96 -6.59
CA ILE A 170 14.04 -15.03 -6.81
C ILE A 170 14.57 -13.59 -6.97
N THR A 171 15.60 -13.22 -6.21
CA THR A 171 16.22 -11.89 -6.31
C THR A 171 16.86 -11.68 -7.68
N PHE A 172 17.62 -12.66 -8.20
CA PHE A 172 18.20 -12.55 -9.53
C PHE A 172 17.14 -12.51 -10.64
N ASN A 173 16.09 -13.34 -10.52
CA ASN A 173 14.96 -13.30 -11.46
C ASN A 173 14.26 -11.93 -11.46
N PHE A 174 14.13 -11.29 -10.29
CA PHE A 174 13.63 -9.94 -10.17
C PHE A 174 14.56 -8.90 -10.83
N TYR A 175 15.87 -9.03 -10.69
CA TYR A 175 16.82 -8.15 -11.37
C TYR A 175 16.80 -8.32 -12.89
N ASP A 176 16.63 -9.54 -13.39
CA ASP A 176 16.45 -9.80 -14.83
C ASP A 176 15.21 -9.09 -15.40
N TYR A 177 14.14 -9.03 -14.62
CA TYR A 177 12.97 -8.22 -14.98
C TYR A 177 13.31 -6.73 -14.99
N LYS A 178 13.93 -6.20 -13.93
CA LYS A 178 14.24 -4.76 -13.80
C LYS A 178 15.20 -4.27 -14.88
N ARG A 179 16.15 -5.10 -15.28
CA ARG A 179 17.11 -4.77 -16.35
C ARG A 179 16.48 -4.56 -17.73
N LYS A 180 15.22 -4.88 -17.90
CA LYS A 180 14.45 -4.53 -19.12
C LYS A 180 14.07 -3.04 -19.16
N HIS A 181 14.11 -2.36 -18.03
CA HIS A 181 13.64 -0.99 -17.86
C HIS A 181 14.68 -0.04 -17.27
N PHE A 182 15.68 -0.57 -16.55
CA PHE A 182 16.68 0.22 -15.83
C PHE A 182 18.08 -0.33 -16.06
N GLU A 183 19.08 0.55 -16.01
CA GLU A 183 20.48 0.17 -16.03
C GLU A 183 20.90 -0.56 -14.75
N ALA A 184 21.88 -1.46 -14.85
CA ALA A 184 22.34 -2.26 -13.70
C ALA A 184 22.88 -1.39 -12.55
N SER A 185 23.55 -0.28 -12.86
CA SER A 185 24.04 0.72 -11.89
C SER A 185 22.89 1.31 -11.06
N ASP A 186 21.79 1.69 -11.72
CA ASP A 186 20.65 2.34 -11.08
C ASP A 186 19.89 1.37 -10.16
N ILE A 187 19.79 0.10 -10.61
CA ILE A 187 19.24 -0.96 -9.78
C ILE A 187 20.05 -1.12 -8.49
N LEU A 188 21.38 -1.18 -8.59
CA LEU A 188 22.25 -1.37 -7.43
C LEU A 188 22.26 -0.16 -6.50
N GLU A 189 22.28 1.06 -7.00
CA GLU A 189 22.21 2.27 -6.17
C GLU A 189 20.86 2.35 -5.42
N LYS A 190 19.77 1.99 -6.09
CA LYS A 190 18.46 1.88 -5.45
C LYS A 190 18.44 0.82 -4.36
N GLU A 191 18.98 -0.36 -4.59
CA GLU A 191 19.05 -1.42 -3.59
C GLU A 191 19.92 -1.00 -2.38
N LYS A 192 21.00 -0.25 -2.57
CA LYS A 192 21.78 0.31 -1.46
C LYS A 192 20.93 1.24 -0.58
N THR A 193 20.17 2.14 -1.21
CA THR A 193 19.25 3.06 -0.52
C THR A 193 18.17 2.29 0.22
N LEU A 194 17.50 1.38 -0.47
CA LEU A 194 16.39 0.59 0.09
C LEU A 194 16.82 -0.35 1.21
N ARG A 195 18.06 -0.87 1.21
CA ARG A 195 18.59 -1.77 2.24
C ARG A 195 18.47 -1.20 3.65
N ASN A 196 18.65 0.10 3.80
CA ASN A 196 18.54 0.76 5.10
C ASN A 196 17.09 1.05 5.50
N MET A 197 16.19 1.18 4.53
CA MET A 197 14.81 1.61 4.71
C MET A 197 13.85 0.43 4.83
N LEU A 198 13.99 -0.57 3.95
CA LEU A 198 13.12 -1.74 3.94
C LEU A 198 13.48 -2.75 5.03
N LYS A 199 12.47 -3.24 5.71
CA LYS A 199 12.58 -4.31 6.73
C LYS A 199 11.54 -5.39 6.41
N PRO A 200 11.67 -6.12 5.28
CA PRO A 200 10.67 -7.08 4.86
C PRO A 200 10.54 -8.23 5.88
N ASN A 201 9.34 -8.76 5.98
CA ASN A 201 9.02 -9.97 6.73
C ASN A 201 8.97 -11.18 5.80
N THR A 202 9.03 -12.38 6.34
CA THR A 202 8.56 -13.57 5.62
C THR A 202 7.03 -13.54 5.55
N TRP A 203 6.44 -14.30 4.62
CA TRP A 203 4.98 -14.44 4.58
C TRP A 203 4.42 -14.98 5.90
N LYS A 204 5.08 -15.98 6.48
CA LYS A 204 4.68 -16.59 7.74
C LYS A 204 4.70 -15.60 8.92
N GLU A 205 5.70 -14.70 8.98
CA GLU A 205 5.72 -13.62 9.98
C GLU A 205 4.55 -12.66 9.80
N LEU A 206 4.20 -12.29 8.55
CA LEU A 206 3.06 -11.40 8.26
C LEU A 206 1.74 -12.06 8.66
N GLU A 207 1.54 -13.30 8.25
CA GLU A 207 0.36 -14.10 8.58
C GLU A 207 0.18 -14.24 10.10
N GLY A 208 1.24 -14.59 10.83
CA GLY A 208 1.21 -14.67 12.28
C GLY A 208 0.92 -13.33 12.98
N MET A 209 1.44 -12.20 12.45
CA MET A 209 1.11 -10.89 13.00
C MET A 209 -0.37 -10.54 12.79
N LEU A 210 -0.95 -10.86 11.63
CA LEU A 210 -2.36 -10.65 11.33
C LEU A 210 -3.25 -11.51 12.22
N GLU A 211 -2.91 -12.78 12.41
CA GLU A 211 -3.61 -13.69 13.32
C GLU A 211 -3.59 -13.15 14.77
N CYS A 212 -2.42 -12.75 15.26
CA CYS A 212 -2.28 -12.14 16.57
C CYS A 212 -3.05 -10.81 16.73
N ALA A 213 -3.21 -10.05 15.63
CA ALA A 213 -4.01 -8.82 15.63
C ALA A 213 -5.52 -9.07 15.65
N GLY A 214 -5.97 -10.32 15.39
CA GLY A 214 -7.36 -10.74 15.45
C GLY A 214 -7.97 -11.21 14.13
N PHE A 215 -7.27 -11.06 13.00
CA PHE A 215 -7.74 -11.59 11.72
C PHE A 215 -7.71 -13.12 11.72
N LYS A 216 -8.82 -13.76 11.36
CA LYS A 216 -8.91 -15.22 11.37
C LYS A 216 -8.11 -15.86 10.24
N THR A 217 -8.07 -15.19 9.10
CA THR A 217 -7.37 -15.67 7.89
C THR A 217 -6.83 -14.49 7.11
N ALA A 218 -5.65 -14.68 6.50
CA ALA A 218 -5.10 -13.81 5.48
C ALA A 218 -4.86 -14.63 4.22
N GLN A 219 -5.52 -14.27 3.13
CA GLN A 219 -5.45 -14.98 1.87
C GLN A 219 -4.65 -14.20 0.84
N PRO A 220 -3.47 -14.72 0.39
CA PRO A 220 -2.80 -14.18 -0.78
C PRO A 220 -3.67 -14.35 -2.02
N PHE A 221 -3.86 -13.26 -2.79
CA PHE A 221 -4.55 -13.28 -4.07
C PHE A 221 -3.63 -12.93 -5.24
N TRP A 222 -2.47 -12.29 -4.95
CA TRP A 222 -1.48 -11.92 -5.94
C TRP A 222 -0.06 -12.22 -5.45
N ARG A 223 0.78 -12.74 -6.35
CA ARG A 223 2.22 -12.94 -6.09
C ARG A 223 3.04 -12.65 -7.33
N ASN A 224 4.12 -11.89 -7.15
CA ASN A 224 5.12 -11.70 -8.20
C ASN A 224 6.51 -11.53 -7.60
N HIS A 225 7.45 -12.41 -7.99
CA HIS A 225 8.77 -12.53 -7.35
C HIS A 225 8.65 -12.59 -5.82
N MET A 226 9.22 -11.59 -5.14
CA MET A 226 9.20 -11.45 -3.69
C MET A 226 8.03 -10.60 -3.16
N PHE A 227 7.12 -10.18 -4.02
CA PHE A 227 5.98 -9.34 -3.63
C PHE A 227 4.72 -10.19 -3.48
N VAL A 228 3.96 -9.90 -2.45
CA VAL A 228 2.70 -10.59 -2.10
C VAL A 228 1.60 -9.56 -1.90
N GLY A 229 0.47 -9.74 -2.57
CA GLY A 229 -0.78 -9.06 -2.27
C GLY A 229 -1.73 -10.00 -1.55
N ALA A 230 -2.33 -9.56 -0.45
CA ALA A 230 -3.20 -10.38 0.36
C ALA A 230 -4.38 -9.59 0.94
N ILE A 231 -5.42 -10.33 1.32
CA ILE A 231 -6.63 -9.80 1.96
C ILE A 231 -6.86 -10.51 3.28
N ALA A 232 -7.23 -9.77 4.32
CA ALA A 232 -7.65 -10.26 5.62
C ALA A 232 -9.00 -9.64 6.01
N ILE A 233 -9.94 -10.42 6.51
CA ILE A 233 -11.32 -10.00 6.84
C ILE A 233 -11.51 -10.07 8.35
N LYS A 234 -12.18 -9.04 8.92
CA LYS A 234 -12.56 -9.00 10.33
C LYS A 234 -13.81 -9.81 10.63
#